data_65594dd172f28dfe99933b7d4173a086
#
_entry.id   65594dd172f28dfe99933b7d4173a086
#
_cell.length_a   1.000
_cell.length_b   1.000
_cell.length_c   1.000
_cell.angle_alpha   90.00
_cell.angle_beta   90.00
_cell.angle_gamma   90.00
#
_symmetry.space_group_name_H-M   'P 1'
#
loop_
_entity.id
_entity.type
_entity.pdbx_description
1 polymer ?
#
loop_
_entity_poly.entity_id
_entity_poly.type
_entity_poly.pdbx_seq_one_letter_code
_entity_poly.pdbx_strand_id
1 'polypeptide(L)'
;CLLAGVALAAGLYFMRKYRSRFFFGGIISLCFIILGMLLSTLQVEQVRYDWLEEECVYTAIVEDIPQPKKKTLQAKVRVMARQDTLQNCWIPVDRSVLLYWMSDSLQDTPAIGDRICFQACIRRPASAALLTGFDYGRYLEVQGVSGTAVAFRGDWKLLKREAELTFRQRALLLRESIVQKYSEWGLTGEVLAVVSALTVGDKSDLTPELKATYSAAGVSHILALSGLHIGIPVSYTHLR
;
A
#
# COMPACT_ATOMS: atom_id res chain seq x y z
N CYS A 1 -13.96 20.16 -8.83
CA CYS A 1 -13.00 21.24 -9.15
C CYS A 1 -13.64 22.63 -9.16
N LEU A 2 -14.82 22.84 -9.79
CA LEU A 2 -15.49 24.15 -9.87
C LEU A 2 -15.91 24.69 -8.50
N LEU A 3 -16.48 23.88 -7.62
CA LEU A 3 -16.89 24.28 -6.26
C LEU A 3 -15.71 24.70 -5.37
N ALA A 4 -14.57 24.01 -5.48
CA ALA A 4 -13.34 24.38 -4.76
C ALA A 4 -12.78 25.72 -5.27
N GLY A 5 -12.82 25.95 -6.58
CA GLY A 5 -12.41 27.22 -7.18
C GLY A 5 -13.31 28.40 -6.76
N VAL A 6 -14.61 28.20 -6.72
CA VAL A 6 -15.58 29.22 -6.25
C VAL A 6 -15.41 29.52 -4.76
N ALA A 7 -15.18 28.51 -3.91
CA ALA A 7 -14.92 28.70 -2.49
C ALA A 7 -13.60 29.44 -2.24
N LEU A 8 -12.56 29.16 -3.04
CA LEU A 8 -11.26 29.85 -2.97
C LEU A 8 -11.38 31.30 -3.42
N ALA A 9 -12.10 31.57 -4.51
CA ALA A 9 -12.38 32.92 -5.01
C ALA A 9 -13.22 33.74 -4.04
N ALA A 10 -14.26 33.15 -3.44
CA ALA A 10 -15.07 33.77 -2.39
C ALA A 10 -14.22 34.06 -1.13
N GLY A 11 -13.35 33.11 -0.72
CA GLY A 11 -12.41 33.29 0.38
C GLY A 11 -11.45 34.46 0.17
N LEU A 12 -10.87 34.57 -1.05
CA LEU A 12 -9.98 35.66 -1.44
C LEU A 12 -10.69 37.02 -1.48
N TYR A 13 -11.93 37.06 -1.95
CA TYR A 13 -12.76 38.26 -1.97
C TYR A 13 -13.08 38.77 -0.53
N PHE A 14 -13.39 37.85 0.39
CA PHE A 14 -13.66 38.17 1.81
C PHE A 14 -12.39 38.52 2.61
N MET A 15 -11.19 38.06 2.21
CA MET A 15 -9.92 38.46 2.86
C MET A 15 -9.66 39.97 2.84
N ARG A 16 -10.24 40.70 1.90
CA ARG A 16 -10.04 42.15 1.75
C ARG A 16 -10.67 42.98 2.86
N LYS A 17 -11.53 42.39 3.72
CA LYS A 17 -12.22 43.07 4.82
C LYS A 17 -11.82 42.44 6.17
N TYR A 18 -10.99 43.11 6.92
CA TYR A 18 -10.37 42.70 8.21
C TYR A 18 -11.31 42.11 9.29
N ARG A 19 -12.62 42.22 9.09
CA ARG A 19 -13.67 41.78 10.02
C ARG A 19 -14.12 40.32 9.84
N SER A 20 -13.57 39.55 8.88
CA SER A 20 -14.09 38.23 8.48
C SER A 20 -13.13 37.05 8.72
N ARG A 21 -12.14 37.18 9.60
CA ARG A 21 -11.16 36.10 9.87
C ARG A 21 -11.85 34.78 10.32
N PHE A 22 -12.91 34.89 11.12
CA PHE A 22 -13.67 33.72 11.57
C PHE A 22 -14.41 33.03 10.41
N PHE A 23 -15.02 33.81 9.51
CA PHE A 23 -15.72 33.25 8.36
C PHE A 23 -14.77 32.60 7.38
N PHE A 24 -13.58 33.16 7.19
CA PHE A 24 -12.53 32.58 6.33
C PHE A 24 -12.04 31.24 6.88
N GLY A 25 -11.76 31.14 8.18
CA GLY A 25 -11.39 29.89 8.84
C GLY A 25 -12.50 28.83 8.71
N GLY A 26 -13.76 29.23 8.89
CA GLY A 26 -14.92 28.35 8.71
C GLY A 26 -15.06 27.81 7.29
N ILE A 27 -14.90 28.66 6.27
CA ILE A 27 -14.96 28.27 4.85
C ILE A 27 -13.81 27.29 4.51
N ILE A 28 -12.59 27.58 4.93
CA ILE A 28 -11.45 26.67 4.71
C ILE A 28 -11.70 25.32 5.39
N SER A 29 -12.14 25.33 6.65
CA SER A 29 -12.44 24.07 7.35
C SER A 29 -13.51 23.26 6.63
N LEU A 30 -14.57 23.92 6.14
CA LEU A 30 -15.63 23.27 5.38
C LEU A 30 -15.11 22.69 4.05
N CYS A 31 -14.24 23.43 3.35
CA CYS A 31 -13.59 22.93 2.12
C CYS A 31 -12.74 21.67 2.39
N PHE A 32 -11.98 21.64 3.49
CA PHE A 32 -11.20 20.46 3.85
C PHE A 32 -12.08 19.27 4.24
N ILE A 33 -13.20 19.50 4.92
CA ILE A 33 -14.17 18.43 5.25
C ILE A 33 -14.77 17.86 3.97
N ILE A 34 -15.24 18.71 3.06
CA ILE A 34 -15.83 18.28 1.78
C ILE A 34 -14.76 17.53 0.93
N LEU A 35 -13.55 18.04 0.87
CA LEU A 35 -12.45 17.39 0.17
C LEU A 35 -12.13 16.02 0.79
N GLY A 36 -12.07 15.95 2.12
CA GLY A 36 -11.84 14.69 2.83
C GLY A 36 -12.95 13.66 2.58
N MET A 37 -14.20 14.08 2.61
CA MET A 37 -15.35 13.22 2.26
C MET A 37 -15.25 12.73 0.79
N LEU A 38 -14.95 13.63 -0.14
CA LEU A 38 -14.83 13.28 -1.55
C LEU A 38 -13.68 12.27 -1.78
N LEU A 39 -12.51 12.52 -1.21
CA LEU A 39 -11.37 11.60 -1.32
C LEU A 39 -11.68 10.25 -0.69
N SER A 40 -12.35 10.23 0.46
CA SER A 40 -12.76 8.99 1.13
C SER A 40 -13.76 8.19 0.30
N THR A 41 -14.77 8.84 -0.29
CA THR A 41 -15.74 8.15 -1.16
C THR A 41 -15.08 7.58 -2.41
N LEU A 42 -14.20 8.34 -3.08
CA LEU A 42 -13.46 7.87 -4.23
C LEU A 42 -12.57 6.67 -3.89
N GLN A 43 -11.91 6.67 -2.74
CA GLN A 43 -11.10 5.56 -2.29
C GLN A 43 -11.94 4.31 -2.00
N VAL A 44 -13.09 4.48 -1.34
CA VAL A 44 -14.01 3.37 -1.07
C VAL A 44 -14.55 2.77 -2.37
N GLU A 45 -14.92 3.57 -3.36
CA GLU A 45 -15.36 3.09 -4.68
C GLU A 45 -14.25 2.34 -5.43
N GLN A 46 -13.00 2.79 -5.32
CA GLN A 46 -11.85 2.09 -5.92
C GLN A 46 -11.58 0.72 -5.28
N VAL A 47 -11.91 0.55 -4.01
CA VAL A 47 -11.65 -0.70 -3.29
C VAL A 47 -12.84 -1.66 -3.38
N ARG A 48 -14.05 -1.13 -3.36
CA ARG A 48 -15.26 -1.97 -3.47
C ARG A 48 -15.40 -2.49 -4.89
N TYR A 49 -15.27 -3.81 -5.00
CA TYR A 49 -15.50 -4.55 -6.24
C TYR A 49 -16.20 -5.86 -5.88
N ASP A 50 -17.23 -6.21 -6.63
CA ASP A 50 -17.95 -7.46 -6.43
C ASP A 50 -17.23 -8.57 -7.21
N TRP A 51 -16.38 -9.27 -6.48
CA TRP A 51 -15.68 -10.44 -7.01
C TRP A 51 -16.64 -11.60 -7.20
N LEU A 52 -16.46 -12.36 -8.28
CA LEU A 52 -17.20 -13.60 -8.46
C LEU A 52 -16.73 -14.62 -7.42
N GLU A 53 -17.68 -15.34 -6.84
CA GLU A 53 -17.40 -16.43 -5.89
C GLU A 53 -16.91 -17.71 -6.57
N GLU A 54 -16.62 -17.64 -7.87
CA GLU A 54 -16.13 -18.75 -8.71
C GLU A 54 -14.63 -18.58 -8.99
N GLU A 55 -13.98 -19.70 -9.32
CA GLU A 55 -12.60 -19.67 -9.78
C GLU A 55 -12.53 -19.08 -11.19
N CYS A 56 -11.81 -17.98 -11.32
CA CYS A 56 -11.59 -17.32 -12.59
C CYS A 56 -10.09 -17.17 -12.87
N VAL A 57 -9.76 -17.01 -14.15
CA VAL A 57 -8.39 -16.72 -14.57
C VAL A 57 -8.20 -15.21 -14.62
N TYR A 58 -7.11 -14.75 -14.00
CA TYR A 58 -6.76 -13.35 -13.90
C TYR A 58 -5.38 -13.09 -14.45
N THR A 59 -5.19 -11.92 -15.06
CA THR A 59 -3.87 -11.36 -15.33
C THR A 59 -3.59 -10.23 -14.37
N ALA A 60 -2.39 -10.21 -13.75
CA ALA A 60 -2.02 -9.21 -12.79
C ALA A 60 -0.54 -8.82 -12.90
N ILE A 61 -0.22 -7.66 -12.35
CA ILE A 61 1.15 -7.17 -12.17
C ILE A 61 1.47 -7.14 -10.68
N VAL A 62 2.64 -7.62 -10.30
CA VAL A 62 3.11 -7.58 -8.92
C VAL A 62 3.48 -6.14 -8.55
N GLU A 63 2.75 -5.53 -7.61
CA GLU A 63 2.95 -4.13 -7.21
C GLU A 63 4.00 -3.94 -6.13
N ASP A 64 4.05 -4.84 -5.17
CA ASP A 64 4.96 -4.77 -4.01
C ASP A 64 5.94 -5.95 -4.02
N ILE A 65 7.02 -5.81 -3.27
CA ILE A 65 8.03 -6.88 -3.10
C ILE A 65 7.38 -8.04 -2.35
N PRO A 66 7.43 -9.27 -2.92
CA PRO A 66 6.86 -10.43 -2.27
C PRO A 66 7.53 -10.72 -0.92
N GLN A 67 6.73 -10.81 0.12
CA GLN A 67 7.20 -11.05 1.48
C GLN A 67 7.00 -12.50 1.91
N PRO A 68 8.05 -13.20 2.34
CA PRO A 68 7.92 -14.54 2.85
C PRO A 68 7.18 -14.52 4.21
N LYS A 69 6.20 -15.40 4.34
CA LYS A 69 5.50 -15.74 5.58
C LYS A 69 5.82 -17.20 5.92
N LYS A 70 5.36 -17.69 7.08
CA LYS A 70 5.71 -19.03 7.57
C LYS A 70 5.50 -20.16 6.55
N LYS A 71 4.43 -20.11 5.75
CA LYS A 71 4.08 -21.14 4.75
C LYS A 71 3.70 -20.58 3.39
N THR A 72 3.70 -19.28 3.23
CA THR A 72 3.25 -18.61 2.01
C THR A 72 4.17 -17.46 1.65
N LEU A 73 4.24 -17.13 0.37
CA LEU A 73 4.75 -15.87 -0.11
C LEU A 73 3.56 -14.95 -0.34
N GLN A 74 3.62 -13.72 0.11
CA GLN A 74 2.53 -12.74 0.05
C GLN A 74 2.99 -11.51 -0.71
N ALA A 75 2.21 -11.06 -1.70
CA ALA A 75 2.42 -9.75 -2.31
C ALA A 75 1.09 -9.11 -2.73
N LYS A 76 1.10 -7.79 -2.83
CA LYS A 76 0.05 -7.03 -3.45
C LYS A 76 0.23 -7.08 -4.96
N VAL A 77 -0.83 -7.48 -5.66
CA VAL A 77 -0.87 -7.56 -7.12
C VAL A 77 -2.00 -6.70 -7.65
N ARG A 78 -1.81 -6.05 -8.79
CA ARG A 78 -2.85 -5.32 -9.49
C ARG A 78 -3.43 -6.22 -10.57
N VAL A 79 -4.67 -6.65 -10.38
CA VAL A 79 -5.42 -7.41 -11.37
C VAL A 79 -5.80 -6.47 -12.51
N MET A 80 -5.28 -6.75 -13.71
CA MET A 80 -5.53 -5.95 -14.90
C MET A 80 -6.80 -6.39 -15.62
N ALA A 81 -7.00 -7.68 -15.75
CA ALA A 81 -8.15 -8.24 -16.43
C ALA A 81 -8.52 -9.63 -15.87
N ARG A 82 -9.78 -9.98 -16.04
CA ARG A 82 -10.36 -11.28 -15.75
C ARG A 82 -10.82 -11.92 -17.06
N GLN A 83 -10.58 -13.20 -17.21
CA GLN A 83 -11.13 -13.97 -18.32
C GLN A 83 -12.60 -14.31 -18.06
N ASP A 84 -13.47 -13.98 -18.99
CA ASP A 84 -14.85 -14.47 -18.99
C ASP A 84 -14.88 -15.88 -19.59
N THR A 85 -15.31 -16.84 -18.78
CA THR A 85 -15.34 -18.25 -19.18
C THR A 85 -16.37 -18.53 -20.28
N LEU A 86 -17.45 -17.72 -20.37
CA LEU A 86 -18.52 -17.91 -21.34
C LEU A 86 -18.18 -17.32 -22.70
N GLN A 87 -17.57 -16.15 -22.74
CA GLN A 87 -17.29 -15.41 -23.98
C GLN A 87 -15.82 -15.52 -24.40
N ASN A 88 -14.98 -16.17 -23.60
CA ASN A 88 -13.53 -16.26 -23.80
C ASN A 88 -12.85 -14.89 -24.09
N CYS A 89 -13.40 -13.83 -23.51
CA CYS A 89 -12.89 -12.47 -23.63
C CYS A 89 -12.28 -12.00 -22.31
N TRP A 90 -11.40 -11.01 -22.39
CA TRP A 90 -10.78 -10.39 -21.22
C TRP A 90 -11.55 -9.14 -20.81
N ILE A 91 -12.07 -9.12 -19.59
CA ILE A 91 -12.77 -7.98 -19.00
C ILE A 91 -11.78 -7.20 -18.14
N PRO A 92 -11.55 -5.90 -18.42
CA PRO A 92 -10.66 -5.07 -17.59
C PRO A 92 -11.25 -4.91 -16.19
N VAL A 93 -10.40 -5.02 -15.15
CA VAL A 93 -10.82 -4.96 -13.74
C VAL A 93 -10.12 -3.80 -13.02
N ASP A 94 -8.81 -3.67 -13.16
CA ASP A 94 -7.95 -2.65 -12.52
C ASP A 94 -8.17 -2.50 -11.01
N ARG A 95 -7.92 -3.57 -10.25
CA ARG A 95 -8.07 -3.63 -8.79
C ARG A 95 -6.87 -4.29 -8.14
N SER A 96 -6.46 -3.78 -6.98
CA SER A 96 -5.38 -4.38 -6.20
C SER A 96 -5.91 -5.48 -5.28
N VAL A 97 -5.24 -6.62 -5.29
CA VAL A 97 -5.58 -7.83 -4.54
C VAL A 97 -4.34 -8.30 -3.79
N LEU A 98 -4.53 -8.86 -2.61
CA LEU A 98 -3.47 -9.50 -1.85
C LEU A 98 -3.41 -10.99 -2.22
N LEU A 99 -2.36 -11.39 -2.92
CA LEU A 99 -2.17 -12.75 -3.40
C LEU A 99 -1.20 -13.49 -2.49
N TYR A 100 -1.59 -14.71 -2.11
CA TYR A 100 -0.80 -15.64 -1.32
C TYR A 100 -0.41 -16.82 -2.19
N TRP A 101 0.88 -17.06 -2.38
CA TRP A 101 1.40 -18.28 -3.00
C TRP A 101 1.82 -19.26 -1.93
N MET A 102 1.45 -20.52 -2.06
CA MET A 102 1.94 -21.56 -1.17
C MET A 102 3.43 -21.82 -1.39
N SER A 103 4.22 -21.83 -0.31
CA SER A 103 5.70 -21.91 -0.37
C SER A 103 6.22 -23.15 -1.10
N ASP A 104 5.52 -24.29 -0.98
CA ASP A 104 5.88 -25.55 -1.63
C ASP A 104 5.61 -25.52 -3.14
N SER A 105 5.05 -24.44 -3.65
CA SER A 105 4.58 -24.29 -5.05
C SER A 105 5.51 -23.45 -5.91
N LEU A 106 6.57 -22.90 -5.34
CA LEU A 106 7.40 -21.91 -6.01
C LEU A 106 8.55 -22.58 -6.77
N GLN A 107 8.37 -22.83 -8.05
CA GLN A 107 9.50 -23.11 -8.98
C GLN A 107 10.18 -21.80 -9.41
N ASP A 108 9.40 -20.71 -9.58
CA ASP A 108 9.87 -19.36 -9.86
C ASP A 108 9.34 -18.41 -8.78
N THR A 109 10.20 -17.61 -8.17
CA THR A 109 9.79 -16.53 -7.26
C THR A 109 9.32 -15.34 -8.08
N PRO A 110 8.04 -14.92 -7.94
CA PRO A 110 7.59 -13.70 -8.59
C PRO A 110 8.34 -12.48 -8.01
N ALA A 111 8.75 -11.57 -8.88
CA ALA A 111 9.39 -10.33 -8.52
C ALA A 111 8.45 -9.13 -8.71
N ILE A 112 8.79 -8.01 -8.09
CA ILE A 112 8.06 -6.76 -8.29
C ILE A 112 8.10 -6.35 -9.78
N GLY A 113 6.95 -5.98 -10.34
CA GLY A 113 6.80 -5.64 -11.74
C GLY A 113 6.48 -6.82 -12.65
N ASP A 114 6.61 -8.05 -12.19
CA ASP A 114 6.31 -9.23 -13.00
C ASP A 114 4.82 -9.28 -13.34
N ARG A 115 4.53 -9.61 -14.61
CA ARG A 115 3.19 -9.90 -15.07
C ARG A 115 2.92 -11.39 -14.94
N ILE A 116 1.89 -11.73 -14.19
CA ILE A 116 1.48 -13.10 -13.89
C ILE A 116 0.07 -13.37 -14.40
N CYS A 117 -0.19 -14.63 -14.70
CA CYS A 117 -1.52 -15.17 -14.88
C CYS A 117 -1.78 -16.16 -13.75
N PHE A 118 -2.93 -16.08 -13.11
CA PHE A 118 -3.29 -17.01 -12.05
C PHE A 118 -4.77 -17.32 -12.07
N GLN A 119 -5.11 -18.53 -11.63
CA GLN A 119 -6.47 -18.99 -11.43
C GLN A 119 -6.74 -19.04 -9.92
N ALA A 120 -7.77 -18.36 -9.47
CA ALA A 120 -8.16 -18.37 -8.06
C ALA A 120 -9.57 -17.82 -7.89
N CYS A 121 -10.18 -18.13 -6.74
CA CYS A 121 -11.35 -17.44 -6.25
C CYS A 121 -10.90 -16.24 -5.42
N ILE A 122 -11.16 -15.01 -5.88
CA ILE A 122 -10.86 -13.80 -5.13
C ILE A 122 -12.03 -13.53 -4.19
N ARG A 123 -11.73 -13.45 -2.89
CA ARG A 123 -12.73 -13.17 -1.86
C ARG A 123 -12.49 -11.80 -1.25
N ARG A 124 -13.57 -11.11 -0.91
CA ARG A 124 -13.47 -9.90 -0.13
C ARG A 124 -12.92 -10.22 1.26
N PRO A 125 -11.98 -9.43 1.79
CA PRO A 125 -11.47 -9.65 3.14
C PRO A 125 -12.60 -9.66 4.15
N ALA A 126 -12.70 -10.74 4.95
CA ALA A 126 -13.72 -10.82 5.97
C ALA A 126 -13.43 -9.83 7.09
N SER A 127 -14.43 -9.04 7.44
CA SER A 127 -14.39 -8.16 8.61
C SER A 127 -14.66 -9.01 9.86
N ALA A 128 -13.62 -9.55 10.48
CA ALA A 128 -13.71 -10.35 11.70
C ALA A 128 -13.38 -9.51 12.95
N ALA A 129 -14.17 -8.48 13.21
CA ALA A 129 -14.00 -7.60 14.37
C ALA A 129 -14.37 -8.25 15.72
N LEU A 130 -14.77 -9.54 15.74
CA LEU A 130 -15.54 -10.12 16.84
C LEU A 130 -14.75 -10.48 18.10
N LEU A 131 -13.43 -10.67 18.08
CA LEU A 131 -12.69 -11.13 19.25
C LEU A 131 -11.46 -10.28 19.64
N THR A 132 -10.87 -9.53 18.72
CA THR A 132 -9.62 -8.79 18.98
C THR A 132 -9.77 -7.27 18.88
N GLY A 133 -10.95 -6.75 18.52
CA GLY A 133 -11.16 -5.32 18.27
C GLY A 133 -10.44 -4.79 17.01
N PHE A 134 -9.63 -5.60 16.34
CA PHE A 134 -8.92 -5.24 15.12
C PHE A 134 -9.63 -5.80 13.89
N ASP A 135 -10.14 -4.91 13.03
CA ASP A 135 -10.78 -5.27 11.76
C ASP A 135 -9.75 -5.36 10.64
N TYR A 136 -9.29 -6.58 10.36
CA TYR A 136 -8.32 -6.85 9.31
C TYR A 136 -8.86 -6.53 7.91
N GLY A 137 -10.14 -6.78 7.66
CA GLY A 137 -10.79 -6.45 6.39
C GLY A 137 -10.76 -4.95 6.13
N ARG A 138 -11.16 -4.13 7.10
CA ARG A 138 -11.09 -2.67 7.01
C ARG A 138 -9.66 -2.16 6.88
N TYR A 139 -8.70 -2.77 7.55
CA TYR A 139 -7.29 -2.44 7.40
C TYR A 139 -6.80 -2.64 5.96
N LEU A 140 -7.15 -3.75 5.31
CA LEU A 140 -6.82 -4.02 3.92
C LEU A 140 -7.53 -3.05 2.96
N GLU A 141 -8.81 -2.75 3.21
CA GLU A 141 -9.56 -1.74 2.43
C GLU A 141 -8.87 -0.36 2.48
N VAL A 142 -8.40 0.07 3.65
CA VAL A 142 -7.64 1.33 3.79
C VAL A 142 -6.32 1.29 3.02
N GLN A 143 -5.70 0.13 2.90
CA GLN A 143 -4.50 -0.05 2.06
C GLN A 143 -4.79 -0.17 0.56
N GLY A 144 -6.05 -0.04 0.15
CA GLY A 144 -6.46 -0.12 -1.24
C GLY A 144 -6.49 -1.55 -1.78
N VAL A 145 -6.68 -2.56 -0.91
CA VAL A 145 -6.83 -3.96 -1.29
C VAL A 145 -8.30 -4.29 -1.36
N SER A 146 -8.78 -4.70 -2.55
CA SER A 146 -10.19 -5.03 -2.80
C SER A 146 -10.54 -6.49 -2.54
N GLY A 147 -9.55 -7.36 -2.49
CA GLY A 147 -9.75 -8.80 -2.30
C GLY A 147 -8.49 -9.54 -1.88
N THR A 148 -8.67 -10.77 -1.44
CA THR A 148 -7.60 -11.71 -1.13
C THR A 148 -7.78 -12.99 -1.93
N ALA A 149 -6.68 -13.58 -2.39
CA ALA A 149 -6.69 -14.84 -3.13
C ALA A 149 -5.52 -15.72 -2.72
N VAL A 150 -5.67 -17.01 -2.89
CA VAL A 150 -4.61 -18.00 -2.68
C VAL A 150 -4.36 -18.71 -4.02
N ALA A 151 -3.12 -18.76 -4.45
CA ALA A 151 -2.69 -19.49 -5.62
C ALA A 151 -1.89 -20.74 -5.19
N PHE A 152 -2.31 -21.90 -5.66
CA PHE A 152 -1.63 -23.16 -5.42
C PHE A 152 -0.63 -23.49 -6.55
N ARG A 153 0.06 -24.59 -6.41
CA ARG A 153 0.99 -25.08 -7.41
C ARG A 153 0.25 -25.41 -8.71
N GLY A 154 0.69 -24.80 -9.82
CA GLY A 154 0.08 -24.98 -11.14
C GLY A 154 -1.00 -23.97 -11.50
N ASP A 155 -1.56 -23.27 -10.52
CA ASP A 155 -2.63 -22.29 -10.74
C ASP A 155 -2.10 -20.92 -11.16
N TRP A 156 -0.79 -20.75 -11.26
CA TRP A 156 -0.20 -19.51 -11.70
C TRP A 156 0.98 -19.72 -12.64
N LYS A 157 1.21 -18.74 -13.50
CA LYS A 157 2.33 -18.72 -14.46
C LYS A 157 2.88 -17.31 -14.58
N LEU A 158 4.21 -17.21 -14.69
CA LEU A 158 4.87 -15.97 -15.06
C LEU A 158 4.65 -15.76 -16.58
N LEU A 159 4.02 -14.65 -16.96
CA LEU A 159 3.79 -14.32 -18.38
C LEU A 159 4.98 -13.52 -18.93
N LYS A 160 5.43 -12.52 -18.21
CA LYS A 160 6.49 -11.61 -18.65
C LYS A 160 7.13 -10.92 -17.47
N ARG A 161 8.45 -10.77 -17.51
CA ARG A 161 9.17 -9.84 -16.63
C ARG A 161 9.14 -8.45 -17.25
N GLU A 162 8.47 -7.50 -16.61
CA GLU A 162 8.39 -6.14 -17.10
C GLU A 162 9.73 -5.45 -16.87
N ALA A 163 10.26 -4.84 -17.94
CA ALA A 163 11.49 -4.05 -17.88
C ALA A 163 11.24 -2.62 -17.35
N GLU A 164 9.99 -2.12 -17.49
CA GLU A 164 9.63 -0.75 -17.10
C GLU A 164 8.91 -0.76 -15.75
N LEU A 165 9.67 -0.48 -14.71
CA LEU A 165 9.15 -0.31 -13.36
C LEU A 165 8.65 1.12 -13.16
N THR A 166 7.52 1.26 -12.46
CA THR A 166 7.02 2.55 -12.00
C THR A 166 8.01 3.21 -11.01
N PHE A 167 7.92 4.52 -10.84
CA PHE A 167 8.74 5.25 -9.87
C PHE A 167 8.63 4.66 -8.46
N ARG A 168 7.41 4.29 -8.03
CA ARG A 168 7.18 3.65 -6.74
C ARG A 168 7.91 2.31 -6.63
N GLN A 169 7.84 1.46 -7.65
CA GLN A 169 8.51 0.16 -7.67
C GLN A 169 10.04 0.31 -7.63
N ARG A 170 10.60 1.28 -8.37
CA ARG A 170 12.03 1.60 -8.30
C ARG A 170 12.45 2.07 -6.91
N ALA A 171 11.63 2.89 -6.25
CA ALA A 171 11.90 3.34 -4.88
C ALA A 171 11.87 2.17 -3.88
N LEU A 172 10.96 1.21 -4.04
CA LEU A 172 10.90 0.00 -3.21
C LEU A 172 12.14 -0.87 -3.39
N LEU A 173 12.59 -1.09 -4.63
CA LEU A 173 13.82 -1.84 -4.91
C LEU A 173 15.06 -1.12 -4.37
N LEU A 174 15.13 0.20 -4.51
CA LEU A 174 16.22 0.98 -3.91
C LEU A 174 16.25 0.81 -2.38
N ARG A 175 15.08 0.88 -1.73
CA ARG A 175 14.96 0.63 -0.29
C ARG A 175 15.49 -0.74 0.09
N GLU A 176 15.08 -1.79 -0.63
CA GLU A 176 15.55 -3.15 -0.40
C GLU A 176 17.07 -3.26 -0.59
N SER A 177 17.63 -2.66 -1.64
CA SER A 177 19.07 -2.67 -1.89
C SER A 177 19.88 -1.97 -0.79
N ILE A 178 19.31 -0.92 -0.17
CA ILE A 178 19.94 -0.24 0.97
C ILE A 178 19.92 -1.14 2.21
N VAL A 179 18.80 -1.80 2.50
CA VAL A 179 18.68 -2.74 3.63
C VAL A 179 19.66 -3.92 3.45
N GLN A 180 19.78 -4.44 2.23
CA GLN A 180 20.76 -5.48 1.92
C GLN A 180 22.20 -5.02 2.19
N LYS A 181 22.56 -3.81 1.79
CA LYS A 181 23.90 -3.25 2.09
C LYS A 181 24.16 -3.13 3.59
N TYR A 182 23.16 -2.76 4.38
CA TYR A 182 23.32 -2.75 5.84
C TYR A 182 23.62 -4.14 6.39
N SER A 183 22.97 -5.18 5.85
CA SER A 183 23.27 -6.57 6.21
C SER A 183 24.69 -6.96 5.80
N GLU A 184 25.15 -6.57 4.61
CA GLU A 184 26.52 -6.79 4.13
C GLU A 184 27.57 -6.09 5.01
N TRP A 185 27.26 -4.94 5.61
CA TRP A 185 28.10 -4.23 6.58
C TRP A 185 28.10 -4.87 7.99
N GLY A 186 27.40 -6.00 8.15
CA GLY A 186 27.38 -6.77 9.39
C GLY A 186 26.29 -6.35 10.37
N LEU A 187 25.34 -5.50 9.98
CA LEU A 187 24.17 -5.21 10.79
C LEU A 187 23.22 -6.40 10.72
N THR A 188 22.84 -6.98 11.85
CA THR A 188 21.96 -8.15 11.92
C THR A 188 20.89 -8.00 13.00
N GLY A 189 19.83 -8.80 12.92
CA GLY A 189 18.80 -8.89 13.95
C GLY A 189 18.12 -7.56 14.25
N GLU A 190 17.97 -7.24 15.53
CA GLU A 190 17.26 -6.05 15.98
C GLU A 190 17.92 -4.73 15.55
N VAL A 191 19.25 -4.71 15.45
CA VAL A 191 19.99 -3.51 15.02
C VAL A 191 19.69 -3.20 13.56
N LEU A 192 19.68 -4.21 12.68
CA LEU A 192 19.29 -4.05 11.27
C LEU A 192 17.84 -3.55 11.17
N ALA A 193 16.91 -4.16 11.90
CA ALA A 193 15.50 -3.79 11.91
C ALA A 193 15.29 -2.32 12.32
N VAL A 194 15.97 -1.87 13.36
CA VAL A 194 15.87 -0.48 13.85
C VAL A 194 16.52 0.49 12.87
N VAL A 195 17.73 0.21 12.39
CA VAL A 195 18.43 1.09 11.42
C VAL A 195 17.61 1.23 10.13
N SER A 196 17.08 0.12 9.60
CA SER A 196 16.23 0.12 8.41
C SER A 196 14.95 0.90 8.62
N ALA A 197 14.30 0.75 9.78
CA ALA A 197 13.12 1.53 10.12
C ALA A 197 13.41 3.03 10.21
N LEU A 198 14.56 3.41 10.77
CA LEU A 198 14.95 4.81 10.98
C LEU A 198 15.40 5.50 9.68
N THR A 199 16.11 4.83 8.81
CA THR A 199 16.73 5.42 7.61
C THR A 199 15.83 5.37 6.39
N VAL A 200 15.29 4.20 6.08
CA VAL A 200 14.50 3.97 4.86
C VAL A 200 13.02 3.68 5.13
N GLY A 201 12.60 3.72 6.39
CA GLY A 201 11.22 3.51 6.80
C GLY A 201 10.76 2.05 6.67
N ASP A 202 11.69 1.10 6.57
CA ASP A 202 11.34 -0.32 6.52
C ASP A 202 11.09 -0.86 7.92
N LYS A 203 9.85 -1.25 8.17
CA LYS A 203 9.36 -1.74 9.47
C LYS A 203 9.03 -3.23 9.44
N SER A 204 9.38 -3.94 8.36
CA SER A 204 9.02 -5.34 8.15
C SER A 204 9.60 -6.26 9.23
N ASP A 205 10.82 -5.98 9.67
CA ASP A 205 11.56 -6.81 10.61
C ASP A 205 11.42 -6.35 12.07
N LEU A 206 10.64 -5.30 12.33
CA LEU A 206 10.36 -4.85 13.70
C LEU A 206 9.41 -5.82 14.40
N THR A 207 9.93 -6.60 15.34
CA THR A 207 9.13 -7.52 16.15
C THR A 207 8.18 -6.77 17.08
N PRO A 208 7.05 -7.38 17.49
CA PRO A 208 6.14 -6.80 18.49
C PRO A 208 6.82 -6.47 19.81
N GLU A 209 7.76 -7.33 20.26
CA GLU A 209 8.53 -7.17 21.49
C GLU A 209 9.43 -5.93 21.40
N LEU A 210 10.11 -5.73 20.26
CA LEU A 210 10.95 -4.58 20.04
C LEU A 210 10.11 -3.29 20.03
N LYS A 211 8.95 -3.30 19.37
CA LYS A 211 8.00 -2.18 19.39
C LYS A 211 7.52 -1.84 20.80
N ALA A 212 7.22 -2.87 21.61
CA ALA A 212 6.81 -2.70 23.01
C ALA A 212 7.93 -2.08 23.84
N THR A 213 9.18 -2.52 23.68
CA THR A 213 10.36 -1.98 24.37
C THR A 213 10.56 -0.49 24.05
N TYR A 214 10.48 -0.11 22.76
CA TYR A 214 10.57 1.31 22.34
C TYR A 214 9.39 2.14 22.84
N SER A 215 8.20 1.55 22.94
CA SER A 215 7.03 2.20 23.52
C SER A 215 7.19 2.42 25.02
N ALA A 216 7.66 1.43 25.76
CA ALA A 216 7.92 1.52 27.19
C ALA A 216 9.00 2.56 27.53
N ALA A 217 10.02 2.68 26.67
CA ALA A 217 11.05 3.72 26.78
C ALA A 217 10.58 5.14 26.36
N GLY A 218 9.31 5.30 25.94
CA GLY A 218 8.75 6.57 25.48
C GLY A 218 9.28 7.10 24.15
N VAL A 219 10.06 6.28 23.41
CA VAL A 219 10.70 6.66 22.13
C VAL A 219 10.01 6.07 20.90
N SER A 220 8.82 5.54 21.05
CA SER A 220 8.03 4.99 19.92
C SER A 220 7.77 6.01 18.79
N HIS A 221 7.73 7.30 19.11
CA HIS A 221 7.60 8.37 18.13
C HIS A 221 8.77 8.43 17.14
N ILE A 222 9.98 8.03 17.56
CA ILE A 222 11.16 7.98 16.68
C ILE A 222 10.94 6.92 15.57
N LEU A 223 10.40 5.76 15.91
CA LEU A 223 10.05 4.71 14.94
C LEU A 223 8.87 5.10 14.04
N ALA A 224 8.00 5.99 14.50
CA ALA A 224 6.86 6.47 13.72
C ALA A 224 7.26 7.55 12.69
N LEU A 225 8.21 8.40 13.01
CA LEU A 225 8.56 9.62 12.28
C LEU A 225 9.77 9.47 11.33
N SER A 226 10.44 8.33 11.34
CA SER A 226 11.81 8.15 10.86
C SER A 226 12.08 8.40 9.37
N GLY A 227 11.12 8.30 8.47
CA GLY A 227 11.38 8.55 7.04
C GLY A 227 11.38 10.03 6.64
N LEU A 228 10.65 10.87 7.37
CA LEU A 228 10.46 12.29 7.05
C LEU A 228 11.54 13.20 7.63
N HIS A 229 12.07 12.88 8.81
CA HIS A 229 13.00 13.77 9.52
C HIS A 229 14.43 13.76 8.95
N ILE A 230 14.85 12.68 8.33
CA ILE A 230 16.18 12.59 7.70
C ILE A 230 16.15 13.12 6.27
N GLY A 231 15.06 12.93 5.53
CA GLY A 231 14.92 13.40 4.16
C GLY A 231 14.88 14.94 4.05
N ILE A 232 14.25 15.61 4.99
CA ILE A 232 14.12 17.09 4.98
C ILE A 232 15.45 17.82 5.26
N PRO A 233 16.23 17.48 6.31
CA PRO A 233 17.51 18.14 6.56
C PRO A 233 18.54 17.89 5.46
N VAL A 234 18.61 16.68 4.91
CA VAL A 234 19.54 16.33 3.82
C VAL A 234 19.22 17.10 2.54
N SER A 235 17.95 17.25 2.19
CA SER A 235 17.54 18.11 1.06
C SER A 235 17.91 19.58 1.26
N TYR A 236 17.82 20.08 2.48
CA TYR A 236 18.18 21.49 2.77
C TYR A 236 19.68 21.74 2.76
N THR A 237 20.50 20.77 3.15
CA THR A 237 21.97 20.91 3.18
C THR A 237 22.62 20.73 1.81
N HIS A 238 21.96 20.02 0.87
CA HIS A 238 22.45 19.83 -0.51
C HIS A 238 22.01 20.92 -1.51
N LEU A 239 21.14 21.85 -1.11
CA LEU A 239 20.68 22.97 -1.94
C LEU A 239 21.41 24.30 -1.65
N ARG A 240 22.57 24.23 -0.99
CA ARG A 240 23.43 25.39 -0.76
C ARG A 240 24.75 25.26 -1.46
#